data_fb5c401a55b95832e7b9e0997b087fdd
#
_entry.id   fb5c401a55b95832e7b9e0997b087fdd
#
_cell.length_a   1.000
_cell.length_b   1.000
_cell.length_c   1.000
_cell.angle_alpha   90.00
_cell.angle_beta   90.00
_cell.angle_gamma   90.00
#
_symmetry.space_group_name_H-M   'P 1'
#
loop_
_entity.id
_entity.type
_entity.pdbx_description
1 polymer ?
#
loop_
_entity_poly.entity_id
_entity_poly.type
_entity_poly.pdbx_seq_one_letter_code
_entity_poly.pdbx_strand_id
1 'polypeptide(L)'
;AEILVNAEKPIILVGTGVTWSNATPEVLNLAETLICPIVSTLPGKSAIPHDHPLYVGPMGYYGRAEASLAALESDAMLIIGARLSDRTFTSYDEMIETKKKFIMINLDPTDTERAFKVDVAMYGDAKILTRELLNAVIKVGMKKDRSAWMKRVKELKEYYAQFYYQDEPGKIKPWKALKTIRNAIPRDAIVTTGVGQHQMWAEVFWEVLEPRTFLSSTGMGTMGFGLPAAMGAKLAKPDKVVVDLDGDGSFMMTGNNLATAVDEHIPVISVVFDNRSLGLVRQVQDLFQNKRIVGVDYGPSPDFVKYAEAFGALGFNADSYEELEKAIKTAIKEDMPTVIRLPIDKNELALPTLPPGGKLRQVIVSDPRKNS
;
A
#
# COMPACT_ATOMS: atom_id res chain seq x y z
N ALA A 1 -25.23 -10.24 -9.88
CA ALA A 1 -25.88 -8.93 -9.88
C ALA A 1 -26.90 -8.82 -8.74
N GLU A 2 -27.88 -9.72 -8.65
CA GLU A 2 -28.98 -9.67 -7.67
C GLU A 2 -28.50 -9.55 -6.21
N ILE A 3 -27.48 -10.32 -5.81
CA ILE A 3 -26.89 -10.25 -4.46
C ILE A 3 -26.40 -8.81 -4.19
N LEU A 4 -25.65 -8.23 -5.12
CA LEU A 4 -25.08 -6.90 -4.95
C LEU A 4 -26.14 -5.80 -4.93
N VAL A 5 -27.17 -5.91 -5.81
CA VAL A 5 -28.25 -4.91 -5.88
C VAL A 5 -29.11 -4.93 -4.61
N ASN A 6 -29.34 -6.11 -4.03
CA ASN A 6 -30.16 -6.25 -2.81
C ASN A 6 -29.38 -6.03 -1.50
N ALA A 7 -28.03 -6.01 -1.53
CA ALA A 7 -27.21 -5.74 -0.36
C ALA A 7 -27.43 -4.31 0.17
N GLU A 8 -27.44 -4.15 1.47
CA GLU A 8 -27.56 -2.86 2.15
C GLU A 8 -26.17 -2.21 2.36
N LYS A 9 -25.15 -3.06 2.59
CA LYS A 9 -23.77 -2.67 2.89
C LYS A 9 -22.77 -3.39 1.98
N PRO A 10 -22.90 -3.30 0.65
CA PRO A 10 -21.94 -3.95 -0.23
C PRO A 10 -20.57 -3.28 -0.13
N ILE A 11 -19.52 -4.07 -0.42
CA ILE A 11 -18.15 -3.58 -0.54
C ILE A 11 -17.45 -4.28 -1.71
N ILE A 12 -16.55 -3.59 -2.40
CA ILE A 12 -15.69 -4.15 -3.43
C ILE A 12 -14.26 -4.26 -2.89
N LEU A 13 -13.68 -5.46 -2.93
CA LEU A 13 -12.27 -5.69 -2.66
C LEU A 13 -11.54 -5.91 -3.99
N VAL A 14 -10.57 -5.05 -4.29
CA VAL A 14 -9.74 -5.15 -5.49
C VAL A 14 -8.36 -5.72 -5.17
N GLY A 15 -7.90 -6.62 -6.02
CA GLY A 15 -6.55 -7.16 -5.99
C GLY A 15 -5.74 -6.81 -7.24
N THR A 16 -4.56 -7.40 -7.34
CA THR A 16 -3.63 -7.18 -8.45
C THR A 16 -4.23 -7.55 -9.82
N GLY A 17 -5.17 -8.48 -9.87
CA GLY A 17 -5.85 -8.87 -11.12
C GLY A 17 -6.55 -7.70 -11.81
N VAL A 18 -7.07 -6.73 -11.04
CA VAL A 18 -7.64 -5.49 -11.60
C VAL A 18 -6.55 -4.66 -12.31
N THR A 19 -5.36 -4.57 -11.71
CA THR A 19 -4.22 -3.87 -12.29
C THR A 19 -3.72 -4.57 -13.56
N TRP A 20 -3.58 -5.90 -13.53
CA TRP A 20 -3.08 -6.69 -14.66
C TRP A 20 -4.04 -6.70 -15.86
N SER A 21 -5.34 -6.81 -15.62
CA SER A 21 -6.34 -6.79 -16.70
C SER A 21 -6.71 -5.36 -17.14
N ASN A 22 -6.12 -4.33 -16.52
CA ASN A 22 -6.47 -2.93 -16.79
C ASN A 22 -7.97 -2.64 -16.64
N ALA A 23 -8.57 -3.15 -15.55
CA ALA A 23 -10.01 -3.14 -15.28
C ALA A 23 -10.48 -1.96 -14.42
N THR A 24 -9.60 -0.99 -14.12
CA THR A 24 -9.93 0.18 -13.27
C THR A 24 -11.21 0.89 -13.69
N PRO A 25 -11.42 1.23 -14.98
CA PRO A 25 -12.65 1.93 -15.40
C PRO A 25 -13.90 1.10 -15.14
N GLU A 26 -13.87 -0.19 -15.40
CA GLU A 26 -15.01 -1.09 -15.21
C GLU A 26 -15.34 -1.24 -13.72
N VAL A 27 -14.33 -1.31 -12.85
CA VAL A 27 -14.51 -1.37 -11.39
C VAL A 27 -15.10 -0.08 -10.86
N LEU A 28 -14.60 1.08 -11.30
CA LEU A 28 -15.12 2.38 -10.88
C LEU A 28 -16.57 2.56 -11.31
N ASN A 29 -16.90 2.30 -12.57
CA ASN A 29 -18.27 2.39 -13.08
C ASN A 29 -19.22 1.44 -12.31
N LEU A 30 -18.77 0.23 -11.97
CA LEU A 30 -19.55 -0.70 -11.16
C LEU A 30 -19.76 -0.17 -9.74
N ALA A 31 -18.71 0.35 -9.11
CA ALA A 31 -18.78 0.90 -7.76
C ALA A 31 -19.69 2.14 -7.68
N GLU A 32 -19.60 3.04 -8.66
CA GLU A 32 -20.45 4.22 -8.77
C GLU A 32 -21.92 3.83 -9.00
N THR A 33 -22.18 2.90 -9.92
CA THR A 33 -23.54 2.39 -10.18
C THR A 33 -24.14 1.75 -8.93
N LEU A 34 -23.33 1.01 -8.17
CA LEU A 34 -23.75 0.37 -6.92
C LEU A 34 -23.74 1.30 -5.70
N ILE A 35 -23.17 2.51 -5.79
CA ILE A 35 -22.88 3.39 -4.62
C ILE A 35 -22.16 2.56 -3.55
N CYS A 36 -21.01 1.99 -3.89
CA CYS A 36 -20.35 0.94 -3.14
C CYS A 36 -18.90 1.34 -2.82
N PRO A 37 -18.46 1.30 -1.55
CA PRO A 37 -17.07 1.60 -1.22
C PRO A 37 -16.13 0.54 -1.77
N ILE A 38 -14.89 0.96 -2.08
CA ILE A 38 -13.83 0.11 -2.60
C ILE A 38 -12.70 0.04 -1.57
N VAL A 39 -12.28 -1.16 -1.25
CA VAL A 39 -11.06 -1.45 -0.49
C VAL A 39 -10.10 -2.25 -1.37
N SER A 40 -8.81 -2.21 -1.07
CA SER A 40 -7.82 -2.99 -1.82
C SER A 40 -7.08 -3.97 -0.93
N THR A 41 -6.51 -5.00 -1.55
CA THR A 41 -5.40 -5.72 -0.93
C THR A 41 -4.14 -4.87 -1.00
N LEU A 42 -3.10 -5.22 -0.24
CA LEU A 42 -1.78 -4.61 -0.36
C LEU A 42 -1.28 -4.62 -1.82
N PRO A 43 -1.23 -5.79 -2.50
CA PRO A 43 -0.85 -5.86 -3.91
C PRO A 43 -1.80 -5.12 -4.86
N GLY A 44 -3.06 -4.96 -4.47
CA GLY A 44 -4.09 -4.28 -5.25
C GLY A 44 -4.13 -2.76 -5.07
N LYS A 45 -3.27 -2.19 -4.22
CA LYS A 45 -3.24 -0.75 -3.90
C LYS A 45 -3.18 0.14 -5.14
N SER A 46 -2.48 -0.28 -6.18
CA SER A 46 -2.32 0.47 -7.44
C SER A 46 -3.47 0.28 -8.45
N ALA A 47 -4.55 -0.39 -8.05
CA ALA A 47 -5.67 -0.65 -8.95
C ALA A 47 -6.63 0.54 -9.09
N ILE A 48 -6.76 1.37 -8.05
CA ILE A 48 -7.74 2.47 -7.96
C ILE A 48 -7.03 3.77 -7.59
N PRO A 49 -7.32 4.90 -8.25
CA PRO A 49 -6.86 6.22 -7.79
C PRO A 49 -7.39 6.53 -6.39
N HIS A 50 -6.49 6.96 -5.49
CA HIS A 50 -6.84 7.16 -4.08
C HIS A 50 -7.65 8.44 -3.83
N ASP A 51 -7.67 9.37 -4.76
CA ASP A 51 -8.52 10.55 -4.76
C ASP A 51 -9.96 10.25 -5.19
N HIS A 52 -10.27 9.02 -5.60
CA HIS A 52 -11.64 8.62 -5.90
C HIS A 52 -12.49 8.53 -4.62
N PRO A 53 -13.69 9.17 -4.56
CA PRO A 53 -14.47 9.31 -3.33
C PRO A 53 -14.92 7.98 -2.71
N LEU A 54 -15.08 6.93 -3.51
CA LEU A 54 -15.47 5.61 -3.03
C LEU A 54 -14.29 4.77 -2.53
N TYR A 55 -13.04 5.19 -2.75
CA TYR A 55 -11.88 4.45 -2.25
C TYR A 55 -11.66 4.70 -0.77
N VAL A 56 -11.57 3.61 0.01
CA VAL A 56 -11.38 3.66 1.47
C VAL A 56 -9.92 3.44 1.85
N GLY A 57 -9.25 2.51 1.18
CA GLY A 57 -7.84 2.19 1.44
C GLY A 57 -7.54 0.69 1.35
N PRO A 58 -6.27 0.30 1.55
CA PRO A 58 -5.90 -1.09 1.67
C PRO A 58 -6.40 -1.66 3.00
N MET A 59 -6.85 -2.93 2.99
CA MET A 59 -7.24 -3.68 4.19
C MET A 59 -6.23 -4.78 4.52
N GLY A 60 -6.26 -5.28 5.73
CA GLY A 60 -5.45 -6.43 6.16
C GLY A 60 -4.40 -6.08 7.21
N TYR A 61 -3.32 -6.88 7.27
CA TYR A 61 -2.35 -6.88 8.37
C TYR A 61 -1.69 -5.52 8.65
N TYR A 62 -1.30 -4.79 7.61
CA TYR A 62 -0.81 -3.41 7.67
C TYR A 62 -1.74 -2.46 6.89
N GLY A 63 -2.99 -2.86 6.69
CA GLY A 63 -3.98 -2.02 6.02
C GLY A 63 -4.56 -0.96 6.95
N ARG A 64 -5.35 -0.06 6.37
CA ARG A 64 -6.08 0.97 7.12
C ARG A 64 -7.19 0.34 7.94
N ALA A 65 -7.33 0.78 9.19
CA ALA A 65 -8.32 0.23 10.11
C ALA A 65 -9.75 0.40 9.59
N GLU A 66 -10.08 1.58 9.08
CA GLU A 66 -11.38 1.87 8.48
C GLU A 66 -11.72 0.99 7.29
N ALA A 67 -10.72 0.63 6.46
CA ALA A 67 -10.92 -0.29 5.33
C ALA A 67 -11.23 -1.71 5.82
N SER A 68 -10.48 -2.19 6.81
CA SER A 68 -10.70 -3.51 7.42
C SER A 68 -12.05 -3.60 8.14
N LEU A 69 -12.45 -2.56 8.87
CA LEU A 69 -13.74 -2.52 9.57
C LEU A 69 -14.91 -2.37 8.61
N ALA A 70 -14.82 -1.53 7.58
CA ALA A 70 -15.84 -1.47 6.53
C ALA A 70 -16.02 -2.85 5.86
N ALA A 71 -14.90 -3.55 5.59
CA ALA A 71 -14.96 -4.91 5.08
C ALA A 71 -15.65 -5.87 6.05
N LEU A 72 -15.45 -5.76 7.35
CA LEU A 72 -16.14 -6.58 8.36
C LEU A 72 -17.62 -6.25 8.50
N GLU A 73 -18.00 -4.97 8.48
CA GLU A 73 -19.39 -4.52 8.65
C GLU A 73 -20.26 -4.72 7.39
N SER A 74 -19.65 -4.99 6.23
CA SER A 74 -20.39 -5.22 4.97
C SER A 74 -21.25 -6.49 5.05
N ASP A 75 -22.35 -6.53 4.28
CA ASP A 75 -23.25 -7.70 4.13
C ASP A 75 -23.04 -8.47 2.83
N ALA A 76 -22.37 -7.87 1.86
CA ALA A 76 -21.91 -8.53 0.63
C ALA A 76 -20.55 -8.00 0.23
N MET A 77 -19.63 -8.89 -0.17
CA MET A 77 -18.30 -8.52 -0.63
C MET A 77 -18.07 -9.07 -2.04
N LEU A 78 -17.81 -8.17 -2.98
CA LEU A 78 -17.34 -8.52 -4.32
C LEU A 78 -15.81 -8.46 -4.34
N ILE A 79 -15.17 -9.58 -4.60
CA ILE A 79 -13.71 -9.73 -4.65
C ILE A 79 -13.30 -9.82 -6.12
N ILE A 80 -12.48 -8.88 -6.60
CA ILE A 80 -12.05 -8.81 -8.00
C ILE A 80 -10.53 -8.95 -8.09
N GLY A 81 -10.07 -10.05 -8.68
CA GLY A 81 -8.66 -10.30 -8.97
C GLY A 81 -7.76 -10.32 -7.73
N ALA A 82 -8.27 -10.78 -6.61
CA ALA A 82 -7.54 -10.92 -5.35
C ALA A 82 -7.53 -12.37 -4.88
N ARG A 83 -6.39 -12.81 -4.35
CA ARG A 83 -6.29 -14.08 -3.62
C ARG A 83 -6.81 -13.90 -2.20
N LEU A 84 -7.42 -14.94 -1.65
CA LEU A 84 -7.86 -14.97 -0.26
C LEU A 84 -6.67 -15.30 0.65
N SER A 85 -5.72 -14.35 0.79
CA SER A 85 -4.49 -14.57 1.56
C SER A 85 -4.68 -14.21 3.04
N ASP A 86 -3.87 -14.83 3.89
CA ASP A 86 -3.75 -14.54 5.32
C ASP A 86 -3.31 -13.09 5.61
N ARG A 87 -2.63 -12.44 4.68
CA ARG A 87 -2.23 -11.03 4.81
C ARG A 87 -3.41 -10.08 4.66
N THR A 88 -4.40 -10.46 3.86
CA THR A 88 -5.60 -9.65 3.63
C THR A 88 -6.69 -9.94 4.66
N PHE A 89 -6.90 -11.20 4.98
CA PHE A 89 -8.00 -11.63 5.85
C PHE A 89 -7.56 -12.05 7.26
N THR A 90 -6.30 -12.09 7.57
CA THR A 90 -5.63 -12.42 8.84
C THR A 90 -6.29 -13.52 9.69
N SER A 91 -7.60 -13.51 9.83
CA SER A 91 -8.44 -14.55 10.45
C SER A 91 -9.61 -14.86 9.53
N TYR A 92 -9.58 -16.01 8.89
CA TYR A 92 -10.70 -16.48 8.04
C TYR A 92 -11.98 -16.69 8.84
N ASP A 93 -11.87 -17.19 10.08
CA ASP A 93 -13.01 -17.40 10.96
C ASP A 93 -13.75 -16.09 11.23
N GLU A 94 -13.05 -14.99 11.43
CA GLU A 94 -13.66 -13.68 11.63
C GLU A 94 -14.51 -13.25 10.42
N MET A 95 -14.04 -13.55 9.20
CA MET A 95 -14.81 -13.28 7.98
C MET A 95 -16.02 -14.21 7.84
N ILE A 96 -15.87 -15.49 8.16
CA ILE A 96 -16.96 -16.47 8.13
C ILE A 96 -18.06 -16.11 9.14
N GLU A 97 -17.68 -15.69 10.34
CA GLU A 97 -18.60 -15.26 11.40
C GLU A 97 -19.50 -14.09 10.97
N THR A 98 -19.07 -13.26 10.01
CA THR A 98 -19.91 -12.15 9.51
C THR A 98 -21.13 -12.60 8.74
N LYS A 99 -21.19 -13.87 8.26
CA LYS A 99 -22.27 -14.46 7.45
C LYS A 99 -22.65 -13.66 6.20
N LYS A 100 -21.75 -12.80 5.73
CA LYS A 100 -21.95 -12.02 4.50
C LYS A 100 -21.91 -12.91 3.25
N LYS A 101 -22.41 -12.37 2.14
CA LYS A 101 -22.31 -13.00 0.83
C LYS A 101 -20.98 -12.67 0.17
N PHE A 102 -20.26 -13.70 -0.30
CA PHE A 102 -19.01 -13.55 -1.04
C PHE A 102 -19.21 -13.84 -2.52
N ILE A 103 -18.86 -12.87 -3.35
CA ILE A 103 -18.84 -12.99 -4.81
C ILE A 103 -17.41 -12.79 -5.26
N MET A 104 -16.89 -13.63 -6.13
CA MET A 104 -15.51 -13.55 -6.56
C MET A 104 -15.37 -13.60 -8.08
N ILE A 105 -14.58 -12.69 -8.62
CA ILE A 105 -14.05 -12.70 -9.98
C ILE A 105 -12.56 -13.01 -9.89
N ASN A 106 -12.13 -14.15 -10.41
CA ASN A 106 -10.72 -14.52 -10.44
C ASN A 106 -10.40 -15.33 -11.71
N LEU A 107 -9.14 -15.29 -12.11
CA LEU A 107 -8.64 -16.08 -13.22
C LEU A 107 -8.36 -17.54 -12.79
N ASP A 108 -7.93 -17.73 -11.54
CA ASP A 108 -7.57 -19.02 -10.96
C ASP A 108 -8.72 -19.59 -10.10
N PRO A 109 -9.33 -20.73 -10.51
CA PRO A 109 -10.40 -21.37 -9.72
C PRO A 109 -9.93 -21.82 -8.33
N THR A 110 -8.66 -22.15 -8.14
CA THR A 110 -8.13 -22.64 -6.85
C THR A 110 -8.16 -21.57 -5.76
N ASP A 111 -8.13 -20.30 -6.12
CA ASP A 111 -8.23 -19.19 -5.16
C ASP A 111 -9.61 -19.07 -4.51
N THR A 112 -10.69 -19.59 -5.14
CA THR A 112 -12.06 -19.48 -4.64
C THR A 112 -12.38 -20.44 -3.49
N GLU A 113 -11.54 -21.45 -3.28
CA GLU A 113 -11.71 -22.46 -2.24
C GLU A 113 -10.65 -22.38 -1.14
N ARG A 114 -9.73 -21.42 -1.26
CA ARG A 114 -8.52 -21.33 -0.43
C ARG A 114 -8.80 -21.08 1.05
N ALA A 115 -9.76 -20.23 1.37
CA ALA A 115 -9.94 -19.67 2.71
C ALA A 115 -11.32 -19.90 3.29
N PHE A 116 -12.35 -19.59 2.52
CA PHE A 116 -13.76 -19.75 2.89
C PHE A 116 -14.60 -19.94 1.63
N LYS A 117 -15.81 -20.48 1.84
CA LYS A 117 -16.73 -20.74 0.73
C LYS A 117 -17.19 -19.41 0.11
N VAL A 118 -17.02 -19.29 -1.20
CA VAL A 118 -17.57 -18.21 -2.02
C VAL A 118 -18.97 -18.59 -2.49
N ASP A 119 -19.97 -17.70 -2.31
CA ASP A 119 -21.36 -17.99 -2.73
C ASP A 119 -21.50 -18.01 -4.27
N VAL A 120 -20.78 -17.12 -4.97
CA VAL A 120 -20.76 -17.04 -6.43
C VAL A 120 -19.33 -16.82 -6.91
N ALA A 121 -18.82 -17.71 -7.73
CA ALA A 121 -17.51 -17.58 -8.38
C ALA A 121 -17.69 -17.39 -9.89
N MET A 122 -16.93 -16.45 -10.46
CA MET A 122 -16.84 -16.19 -11.88
C MET A 122 -15.37 -16.29 -12.30
N TYR A 123 -15.08 -17.17 -13.24
CA TYR A 123 -13.71 -17.44 -13.68
C TYR A 123 -13.42 -16.78 -15.02
N GLY A 124 -12.43 -15.90 -15.06
CA GLY A 124 -12.02 -15.21 -16.26
C GLY A 124 -11.35 -13.87 -15.99
N ASP A 125 -11.09 -13.15 -17.05
CA ASP A 125 -10.45 -11.83 -17.02
C ASP A 125 -11.30 -10.81 -16.22
N ALA A 126 -10.64 -10.09 -15.30
CA ALA A 126 -11.32 -9.16 -14.39
C ALA A 126 -12.03 -8.03 -15.14
N LYS A 127 -11.46 -7.52 -16.24
CA LYS A 127 -12.06 -6.44 -17.03
C LYS A 127 -13.36 -6.90 -17.71
N ILE A 128 -13.27 -8.06 -18.38
CA ILE A 128 -14.41 -8.60 -19.12
C ILE A 128 -15.55 -8.94 -18.16
N LEU A 129 -15.28 -9.70 -17.10
CA LEU A 129 -16.31 -10.13 -16.16
C LEU A 129 -16.89 -8.96 -15.33
N THR A 130 -16.09 -7.96 -14.97
CA THR A 130 -16.61 -6.78 -14.27
C THR A 130 -17.54 -5.97 -15.17
N ARG A 131 -17.22 -5.84 -16.46
CA ARG A 131 -18.10 -5.18 -17.42
C ARG A 131 -19.43 -5.94 -17.61
N GLU A 132 -19.38 -7.26 -17.74
CA GLU A 132 -20.60 -8.08 -17.85
C GLU A 132 -21.44 -8.03 -16.56
N LEU A 133 -20.78 -8.00 -15.38
CA LEU A 133 -21.47 -7.81 -14.12
C LEU A 133 -22.13 -6.43 -14.02
N LEU A 134 -21.45 -5.37 -14.48
CA LEU A 134 -22.03 -4.02 -14.57
C LEU A 134 -23.29 -4.00 -15.45
N ASN A 135 -23.23 -4.60 -16.64
CA ASN A 135 -24.37 -4.72 -17.53
C ASN A 135 -25.56 -5.44 -16.85
N ALA A 136 -25.27 -6.52 -16.13
CA ALA A 136 -26.28 -7.27 -15.38
C ALA A 136 -26.87 -6.44 -14.22
N VAL A 137 -26.03 -5.67 -13.50
CA VAL A 137 -26.49 -4.76 -12.42
C VAL A 137 -27.41 -3.68 -12.97
N ILE A 138 -27.05 -3.05 -14.08
CA ILE A 138 -27.90 -2.04 -14.75
C ILE A 138 -29.24 -2.63 -15.17
N LYS A 139 -29.25 -3.86 -15.72
CA LYS A 139 -30.47 -4.55 -16.14
C LYS A 139 -31.39 -4.89 -14.96
N VAL A 140 -30.84 -5.29 -13.83
CA VAL A 140 -31.62 -5.59 -12.59
C VAL A 140 -32.15 -4.28 -11.97
N GLY A 141 -31.39 -3.20 -12.08
CA GLY A 141 -31.70 -1.88 -11.52
C GLY A 141 -31.45 -1.78 -10.01
N MET A 142 -31.09 -0.60 -9.56
CA MET A 142 -30.84 -0.32 -8.15
C MET A 142 -32.14 -0.31 -7.33
N LYS A 143 -32.13 -1.00 -6.19
CA LYS A 143 -33.30 -1.15 -5.32
C LYS A 143 -33.10 -0.62 -3.90
N LYS A 144 -31.87 -0.30 -3.50
CA LYS A 144 -31.52 0.06 -2.12
C LYS A 144 -30.91 1.46 -2.06
N ASP A 145 -31.35 2.25 -1.09
CA ASP A 145 -30.64 3.44 -0.66
C ASP A 145 -29.47 3.03 0.22
N ARG A 146 -28.27 3.53 -0.09
CA ARG A 146 -27.01 3.23 0.62
C ARG A 146 -26.40 4.45 1.32
N SER A 147 -27.17 5.53 1.45
CA SER A 147 -26.72 6.75 2.12
C SER A 147 -26.24 6.51 3.54
N ALA A 148 -26.94 5.67 4.30
CA ALA A 148 -26.56 5.29 5.67
C ALA A 148 -25.24 4.50 5.69
N TRP A 149 -25.02 3.60 4.73
CA TRP A 149 -23.78 2.84 4.61
C TRP A 149 -22.60 3.75 4.25
N MET A 150 -22.76 4.62 3.27
CA MET A 150 -21.73 5.57 2.88
C MET A 150 -21.40 6.55 4.00
N LYS A 151 -22.41 6.99 4.77
CA LYS A 151 -22.21 7.80 5.98
C LYS A 151 -21.37 7.04 7.01
N ARG A 152 -21.69 5.76 7.28
CA ARG A 152 -20.91 4.92 8.20
C ARG A 152 -19.45 4.78 7.76
N VAL A 153 -19.18 4.53 6.49
CA VAL A 153 -17.82 4.45 5.96
C VAL A 153 -17.07 5.78 6.13
N LYS A 154 -17.75 6.91 5.91
CA LYS A 154 -17.18 8.23 6.16
C LYS A 154 -16.83 8.45 7.64
N GLU A 155 -17.73 8.09 8.55
CA GLU A 155 -17.50 8.15 10.01
C GLU A 155 -16.27 7.31 10.42
N LEU A 156 -16.10 6.12 9.85
CA LEU A 156 -14.91 5.30 10.08
C LEU A 156 -13.64 6.02 9.61
N LYS A 157 -13.63 6.57 8.41
CA LYS A 157 -12.48 7.33 7.88
C LYS A 157 -12.12 8.52 8.78
N GLU A 158 -13.10 9.31 9.20
CA GLU A 158 -12.91 10.48 10.07
C GLU A 158 -12.39 10.06 11.46
N TYR A 159 -12.95 9.00 12.04
CA TYR A 159 -12.52 8.49 13.34
C TYR A 159 -11.06 8.01 13.33
N TYR A 160 -10.66 7.24 12.30
CA TYR A 160 -9.31 6.69 12.27
C TYR A 160 -8.26 7.68 11.78
N ALA A 161 -8.63 8.72 11.05
CA ALA A 161 -7.70 9.76 10.60
C ALA A 161 -6.94 10.43 11.75
N GLN A 162 -7.56 10.59 12.92
CA GLN A 162 -6.93 11.18 14.10
C GLN A 162 -5.70 10.40 14.62
N PHE A 163 -5.58 9.11 14.32
CA PHE A 163 -4.48 8.27 14.77
C PHE A 163 -3.30 8.27 13.77
N TYR A 164 -3.53 8.60 12.51
CA TYR A 164 -2.55 8.45 11.44
C TYR A 164 -1.64 9.65 11.28
N TYR A 165 -2.17 10.85 11.45
CA TYR A 165 -1.47 12.09 11.08
C TYR A 165 -0.94 12.84 12.30
N GLN A 166 -0.28 12.10 13.19
CA GLN A 166 0.32 12.67 14.39
C GLN A 166 1.70 13.26 14.08
N ASP A 167 1.92 14.53 14.42
CA ASP A 167 3.23 15.18 14.39
C ASP A 167 3.94 15.06 15.74
N GLU A 168 5.28 15.08 15.69
CA GLU A 168 6.13 15.12 16.87
C GLU A 168 7.28 16.11 16.62
N PRO A 169 7.36 17.21 17.38
CA PRO A 169 8.40 18.23 17.16
C PRO A 169 9.82 17.65 17.17
N GLY A 170 10.64 18.05 16.22
CA GLY A 170 12.02 17.60 16.11
C GLY A 170 12.23 16.21 15.51
N LYS A 171 11.14 15.53 15.06
CA LYS A 171 11.22 14.22 14.40
C LYS A 171 10.63 14.28 13.01
N ILE A 172 11.25 13.56 12.09
CA ILE A 172 10.66 13.31 10.76
C ILE A 172 9.67 12.16 10.89
N LYS A 173 8.40 12.47 10.59
CA LYS A 173 7.31 11.48 10.58
C LYS A 173 7.13 10.90 9.18
N PRO A 174 7.10 9.57 9.03
CA PRO A 174 7.00 8.90 7.73
C PRO A 174 5.81 9.36 6.89
N TRP A 175 4.62 9.54 7.50
CA TRP A 175 3.43 10.00 6.78
C TRP A 175 3.64 11.37 6.10
N LYS A 176 4.32 12.29 6.80
CA LYS A 176 4.55 13.66 6.31
C LYS A 176 5.68 13.70 5.28
N ALA A 177 6.71 12.86 5.48
CA ALA A 177 7.74 12.66 4.48
C ALA A 177 7.17 12.12 3.16
N LEU A 178 6.32 11.07 3.23
CA LEU A 178 5.65 10.52 2.06
C LEU A 178 4.74 11.54 1.35
N LYS A 179 4.04 12.37 2.13
CA LYS A 179 3.25 13.48 1.58
C LYS A 179 4.12 14.55 0.91
N THR A 180 5.26 14.88 1.51
CA THR A 180 6.25 15.81 0.92
C THR A 180 6.78 15.28 -0.41
N ILE A 181 7.16 13.99 -0.45
CA ILE A 181 7.60 13.33 -1.68
C ILE A 181 6.49 13.37 -2.74
N ARG A 182 5.24 12.99 -2.36
CA ARG A 182 4.11 12.98 -3.30
C ARG A 182 3.85 14.35 -3.91
N ASN A 183 3.97 15.41 -3.14
CA ASN A 183 3.76 16.79 -3.60
C ASN A 183 4.90 17.32 -4.49
N ALA A 184 6.11 16.76 -4.35
CA ALA A 184 7.29 17.18 -5.11
C ALA A 184 7.41 16.52 -6.48
N ILE A 185 6.61 15.49 -6.79
CA ILE A 185 6.68 14.71 -8.02
C ILE A 185 5.37 14.77 -8.82
N PRO A 186 5.41 14.54 -10.15
CA PRO A 186 4.21 14.53 -10.99
C PRO A 186 3.16 13.52 -10.53
N ARG A 187 1.89 13.75 -10.91
CA ARG A 187 0.76 12.88 -10.59
C ARG A 187 0.99 11.43 -11.05
N ASP A 188 1.57 11.28 -12.22
CA ASP A 188 1.80 10.01 -12.91
C ASP A 188 3.21 9.43 -12.69
N ALA A 189 3.97 9.97 -11.71
CA ALA A 189 5.24 9.42 -11.29
C ALA A 189 5.07 7.97 -10.80
N ILE A 190 6.03 7.11 -11.14
CA ILE A 190 6.05 5.72 -10.72
C ILE A 190 6.83 5.61 -9.42
N VAL A 191 6.28 4.86 -8.48
CA VAL A 191 6.92 4.60 -7.19
C VAL A 191 7.13 3.12 -7.00
N THR A 192 8.35 2.77 -6.60
CA THR A 192 8.69 1.43 -6.13
C THR A 192 8.95 1.44 -4.64
N THR A 193 8.91 0.30 -4.00
CA THR A 193 9.32 0.19 -2.60
C THR A 193 10.24 -0.99 -2.38
N GLY A 194 11.26 -0.80 -1.54
CA GLY A 194 11.90 -1.91 -0.86
C GLY A 194 10.95 -2.61 0.12
N VAL A 195 11.48 -3.44 1.01
CA VAL A 195 10.68 -4.19 1.99
C VAL A 195 11.13 -3.90 3.42
N GLY A 196 10.20 -3.44 4.25
CA GLY A 196 10.43 -3.06 5.64
C GLY A 196 9.34 -2.12 6.16
N GLN A 197 9.64 -1.35 7.21
CA GLN A 197 8.70 -0.36 7.75
C GLN A 197 8.33 0.71 6.72
N HIS A 198 9.28 1.18 5.90
CA HIS A 198 9.05 2.13 4.82
C HIS A 198 7.99 1.65 3.83
N GLN A 199 7.98 0.35 3.50
CA GLN A 199 6.95 -0.27 2.68
C GLN A 199 5.58 -0.17 3.38
N MET A 200 5.49 -0.50 4.67
CA MET A 200 4.23 -0.45 5.41
C MET A 200 3.73 1.00 5.57
N TRP A 201 4.62 1.97 5.80
CA TRP A 201 4.24 3.38 5.77
C TRP A 201 3.73 3.79 4.39
N ALA A 202 4.40 3.36 3.32
CA ALA A 202 3.93 3.62 1.96
C ALA A 202 2.57 2.96 1.67
N GLU A 203 2.31 1.75 2.20
CA GLU A 203 1.00 1.09 2.06
C GLU A 203 -0.13 1.90 2.69
N VAL A 204 0.13 2.54 3.83
CA VAL A 204 -0.88 3.32 4.56
C VAL A 204 -1.01 4.74 4.01
N PHE A 205 0.12 5.41 3.75
CA PHE A 205 0.16 6.86 3.55
C PHE A 205 0.42 7.30 2.11
N TRP A 206 1.04 6.45 1.27
CA TRP A 206 1.28 6.83 -0.11
C TRP A 206 -0.01 6.91 -0.91
N GLU A 207 -0.25 8.03 -1.56
CA GLU A 207 -1.40 8.24 -2.45
C GLU A 207 -1.04 7.85 -3.88
N VAL A 208 -1.65 6.79 -4.36
CA VAL A 208 -1.62 6.40 -5.78
C VAL A 208 -2.67 7.23 -6.51
N LEU A 209 -2.25 8.10 -7.42
CA LEU A 209 -3.16 8.98 -8.14
C LEU A 209 -3.48 8.48 -9.56
N GLU A 210 -2.58 7.66 -10.11
CA GLU A 210 -2.79 6.99 -11.40
C GLU A 210 -2.62 5.47 -11.21
N PRO A 211 -3.47 4.65 -11.82
CA PRO A 211 -3.34 3.20 -11.75
C PRO A 211 -1.98 2.73 -12.29
N ARG A 212 -1.45 1.64 -11.72
CA ARG A 212 -0.18 1.00 -12.15
C ARG A 212 1.07 1.84 -11.89
N THR A 213 1.01 2.82 -10.99
CA THR A 213 2.16 3.67 -10.62
C THR A 213 2.77 3.35 -9.26
N PHE A 214 2.35 2.25 -8.62
CA PHE A 214 2.92 1.78 -7.36
C PHE A 214 3.30 0.30 -7.48
N LEU A 215 4.60 0.00 -7.31
CA LEU A 215 5.18 -1.32 -7.47
C LEU A 215 5.87 -1.74 -6.17
N SER A 216 5.49 -2.87 -5.62
CA SER A 216 6.02 -3.35 -4.35
C SER A 216 6.08 -4.88 -4.30
N SER A 217 7.11 -5.43 -3.65
CA SER A 217 7.24 -6.88 -3.43
C SER A 217 6.32 -7.32 -2.30
N THR A 218 5.05 -7.51 -2.60
CA THR A 218 4.02 -7.86 -1.61
C THR A 218 3.73 -9.36 -1.50
N GLY A 219 4.22 -10.16 -2.44
CA GLY A 219 4.09 -11.62 -2.42
C GLY A 219 5.13 -12.27 -1.53
N MET A 220 6.40 -12.23 -1.95
CA MET A 220 7.52 -12.82 -1.21
C MET A 220 8.15 -11.85 -0.21
N GLY A 221 7.92 -10.55 -0.36
CA GLY A 221 8.50 -9.55 0.53
C GLY A 221 10.03 -9.49 0.44
N THR A 222 10.56 -9.43 -0.79
CA THR A 222 11.99 -9.48 -1.03
C THR A 222 12.64 -8.12 -0.78
N MET A 223 13.47 -8.01 0.25
CA MET A 223 14.33 -6.84 0.48
C MET A 223 15.27 -6.64 -0.72
N GLY A 224 15.53 -5.37 -1.07
CA GLY A 224 16.33 -5.03 -2.26
C GLY A 224 15.53 -5.01 -3.57
N PHE A 225 14.22 -5.19 -3.55
CA PHE A 225 13.39 -5.09 -4.75
C PHE A 225 13.31 -3.65 -5.29
N GLY A 226 13.35 -2.65 -4.43
CA GLY A 226 13.01 -1.25 -4.72
C GLY A 226 13.82 -0.63 -5.86
N LEU A 227 15.13 -0.50 -5.69
CA LEU A 227 16.01 0.13 -6.68
C LEU A 227 16.02 -0.59 -8.05
N PRO A 228 16.21 -1.93 -8.15
CA PRO A 228 16.15 -2.60 -9.44
C PRO A 228 14.80 -2.48 -10.15
N ALA A 229 13.69 -2.50 -9.38
CA ALA A 229 12.36 -2.30 -9.93
C ALA A 229 12.17 -0.86 -10.45
N ALA A 230 12.72 0.15 -9.75
CA ALA A 230 12.73 1.53 -10.20
C ALA A 230 13.49 1.69 -11.53
N MET A 231 14.67 1.07 -11.64
CA MET A 231 15.45 1.07 -12.89
C MET A 231 14.66 0.44 -14.04
N GLY A 232 14.02 -0.72 -13.79
CA GLY A 232 13.16 -1.36 -14.79
C GLY A 232 11.95 -0.51 -15.17
N ALA A 233 11.34 0.17 -14.24
CA ALA A 233 10.23 1.09 -14.49
C ALA A 233 10.67 2.30 -15.33
N LYS A 234 11.84 2.87 -15.03
CA LYS A 234 12.41 4.00 -15.78
C LYS A 234 12.74 3.60 -17.23
N LEU A 235 13.31 2.40 -17.43
CA LEU A 235 13.55 1.86 -18.78
C LEU A 235 12.25 1.62 -19.56
N ALA A 236 11.22 1.11 -18.89
CA ALA A 236 9.91 0.88 -19.52
C ALA A 236 9.12 2.18 -19.80
N LYS A 237 9.39 3.24 -19.04
CA LYS A 237 8.71 4.55 -19.09
C LYS A 237 9.74 5.68 -18.92
N PRO A 238 10.59 5.94 -19.93
CA PRO A 238 11.72 6.86 -19.81
C PRO A 238 11.30 8.32 -19.54
N ASP A 239 10.10 8.70 -19.93
CA ASP A 239 9.51 10.03 -19.73
C ASP A 239 8.95 10.25 -18.32
N LYS A 240 8.82 9.19 -17.49
CA LYS A 240 8.27 9.31 -16.15
C LYS A 240 9.35 9.56 -15.09
N VAL A 241 8.98 10.33 -14.08
CA VAL A 241 9.74 10.39 -12.82
C VAL A 241 9.53 9.06 -12.09
N VAL A 242 10.63 8.44 -11.66
CA VAL A 242 10.60 7.19 -10.91
C VAL A 242 11.28 7.39 -9.56
N VAL A 243 10.57 7.08 -8.48
CA VAL A 243 11.06 7.19 -7.12
C VAL A 243 11.00 5.83 -6.44
N ASP A 244 12.12 5.42 -5.85
CA ASP A 244 12.22 4.26 -4.99
C ASP A 244 12.14 4.71 -3.53
N LEU A 245 11.18 4.17 -2.79
CA LEU A 245 11.05 4.33 -1.35
C LEU A 245 11.66 3.12 -0.68
N ASP A 246 12.86 3.25 -0.14
CA ASP A 246 13.57 2.12 0.44
C ASP A 246 13.95 2.38 1.91
N GLY A 247 14.32 1.34 2.62
CA GLY A 247 14.92 1.41 3.94
C GLY A 247 16.42 1.14 3.84
N ASP A 248 17.17 1.60 4.82
CA ASP A 248 18.62 1.42 4.90
C ASP A 248 19.05 -0.04 4.69
N GLY A 249 18.41 -1.00 5.40
CA GLY A 249 18.72 -2.41 5.28
C GLY A 249 18.29 -3.03 3.95
N SER A 250 17.16 -2.62 3.40
CA SER A 250 16.65 -3.13 2.12
C SER A 250 17.45 -2.56 0.94
N PHE A 251 17.74 -1.27 0.94
CA PHE A 251 18.57 -0.61 -0.08
C PHE A 251 19.97 -1.25 -0.18
N MET A 252 20.60 -1.57 0.95
CA MET A 252 21.93 -2.19 0.97
C MET A 252 21.97 -3.60 0.39
N MET A 253 20.84 -4.27 0.18
CA MET A 253 20.80 -5.57 -0.50
C MET A 253 21.17 -5.48 -1.99
N THR A 254 20.84 -4.36 -2.63
CA THR A 254 20.98 -4.16 -4.09
C THR A 254 21.50 -2.77 -4.47
N GLY A 255 21.94 -1.96 -3.51
CA GLY A 255 22.44 -0.60 -3.74
C GLY A 255 23.63 -0.53 -4.72
N ASN A 256 24.38 -1.62 -4.89
CA ASN A 256 25.43 -1.74 -5.90
C ASN A 256 24.92 -1.63 -7.36
N ASN A 257 23.60 -1.78 -7.60
CA ASN A 257 23.02 -1.50 -8.93
C ASN A 257 23.09 -0.02 -9.32
N LEU A 258 23.48 0.88 -8.38
CA LEU A 258 23.81 2.28 -8.73
C LEU A 258 24.89 2.36 -9.80
N ALA A 259 25.86 1.42 -9.81
CA ALA A 259 26.85 1.35 -10.89
C ALA A 259 26.17 1.28 -12.25
N THR A 260 25.28 0.30 -12.43
CA THR A 260 24.51 0.14 -13.67
C THR A 260 23.62 1.35 -13.96
N ALA A 261 22.98 1.92 -12.92
CA ALA A 261 22.12 3.08 -13.12
C ALA A 261 22.90 4.30 -13.64
N VAL A 262 24.13 4.51 -13.17
CA VAL A 262 25.01 5.58 -13.62
C VAL A 262 25.55 5.29 -15.02
N ASP A 263 26.11 4.09 -15.25
CA ASP A 263 26.73 3.71 -16.53
C ASP A 263 25.71 3.74 -17.68
N GLU A 264 24.47 3.34 -17.44
CA GLU A 264 23.38 3.26 -18.42
C GLU A 264 22.47 4.50 -18.43
N HIS A 265 22.82 5.55 -17.67
CA HIS A 265 22.04 6.78 -17.58
C HIS A 265 20.55 6.52 -17.26
N ILE A 266 20.28 5.77 -16.17
CA ILE A 266 18.93 5.45 -15.69
C ILE A 266 18.61 6.34 -14.49
N PRO A 267 18.07 7.55 -14.67
CA PRO A 267 17.79 8.49 -13.58
C PRO A 267 16.60 8.04 -12.73
N VAL A 268 16.93 7.44 -11.60
CA VAL A 268 15.98 7.06 -10.54
C VAL A 268 16.33 7.77 -9.23
N ILE A 269 15.34 8.03 -8.39
CA ILE A 269 15.51 8.73 -7.12
C ILE A 269 15.20 7.75 -6.00
N SER A 270 16.23 7.27 -5.27
CA SER A 270 16.03 6.42 -4.09
C SER A 270 15.99 7.28 -2.84
N VAL A 271 14.86 7.28 -2.13
CA VAL A 271 14.71 7.87 -0.80
C VAL A 271 14.88 6.78 0.24
N VAL A 272 15.99 6.82 0.97
CA VAL A 272 16.36 5.81 1.97
C VAL A 272 15.94 6.28 3.35
N PHE A 273 14.91 5.64 3.88
CA PHE A 273 14.42 5.81 5.26
C PHE A 273 15.40 5.15 6.22
N ASP A 274 16.35 5.94 6.75
CA ASP A 274 17.47 5.47 7.56
C ASP A 274 17.13 5.51 9.04
N ASN A 275 16.78 4.35 9.61
CA ASN A 275 16.57 4.18 11.05
C ASN A 275 17.64 3.30 11.73
N ARG A 276 18.67 2.88 10.99
CA ARG A 276 19.76 2.02 11.44
C ARG A 276 19.31 0.71 12.07
N SER A 277 18.25 0.14 11.50
CA SER A 277 17.65 -1.08 12.04
C SER A 277 16.83 -1.83 10.97
N LEU A 278 16.77 -3.15 11.09
CA LEU A 278 15.73 -3.94 10.45
C LEU A 278 14.39 -3.67 11.15
N GLY A 279 13.88 -2.45 10.94
CA GLY A 279 12.87 -1.82 11.78
C GLY A 279 11.57 -2.61 11.90
N LEU A 280 11.12 -3.32 10.84
CA LEU A 280 9.91 -4.14 10.91
C LEU A 280 10.09 -5.36 11.82
N VAL A 281 11.25 -6.02 11.76
CA VAL A 281 11.57 -7.15 12.65
C VAL A 281 11.74 -6.64 14.09
N ARG A 282 12.43 -5.51 14.26
CA ARG A 282 12.60 -4.85 15.55
C ARG A 282 11.25 -4.51 16.19
N GLN A 283 10.30 -3.98 15.43
CA GLN A 283 8.95 -3.68 15.91
C GLN A 283 8.22 -4.94 16.43
N VAL A 284 8.33 -6.07 15.72
CA VAL A 284 7.73 -7.34 16.15
C VAL A 284 8.37 -7.82 17.45
N GLN A 285 9.70 -7.72 17.57
CA GLN A 285 10.42 -8.10 18.79
C GLN A 285 10.06 -7.20 19.97
N ASP A 286 9.94 -5.89 19.73
CA ASP A 286 9.57 -4.90 20.76
C ASP A 286 8.14 -5.08 21.25
N LEU A 287 7.17 -5.19 20.35
CA LEU A 287 5.75 -5.23 20.70
C LEU A 287 5.27 -6.62 21.13
N PHE A 288 5.82 -7.71 20.54
CA PHE A 288 5.21 -9.05 20.68
C PHE A 288 6.18 -10.13 21.19
N GLN A 289 7.46 -9.78 21.45
CA GLN A 289 8.48 -10.73 21.93
C GLN A 289 9.14 -10.25 23.23
N ASN A 290 8.38 -9.63 24.15
CA ASN A 290 8.82 -9.14 25.45
C ASN A 290 10.06 -8.23 25.37
N LYS A 291 10.13 -7.37 24.34
CA LYS A 291 11.25 -6.44 24.08
C LYS A 291 12.62 -7.15 23.91
N ARG A 292 12.63 -8.40 23.48
CA ARG A 292 13.86 -9.15 23.21
C ARG A 292 14.41 -8.75 21.84
N ILE A 293 15.06 -7.59 21.77
CA ILE A 293 15.60 -7.01 20.53
C ILE A 293 17.00 -7.60 20.31
N VAL A 294 17.16 -8.44 19.27
CA VAL A 294 18.40 -9.13 18.95
C VAL A 294 18.64 -9.17 17.44
N GLY A 295 19.85 -8.83 17.01
CA GLY A 295 20.31 -8.98 15.63
C GLY A 295 19.65 -8.07 14.60
N VAL A 296 19.00 -7.01 15.03
CA VAL A 296 18.24 -6.11 14.15
C VAL A 296 18.72 -4.66 14.16
N ASP A 297 19.36 -4.22 15.26
CA ASP A 297 20.03 -2.93 15.32
C ASP A 297 21.47 -3.11 14.83
N TYR A 298 21.92 -2.27 13.94
CA TYR A 298 23.29 -2.27 13.44
C TYR A 298 23.96 -0.92 13.69
N GLY A 299 25.29 -0.93 13.62
CA GLY A 299 26.14 0.24 13.86
C GLY A 299 25.87 1.39 12.90
N PRO A 300 26.80 2.35 12.82
CA PRO A 300 26.61 3.44 11.86
C PRO A 300 26.43 2.83 10.47
N SER A 301 25.29 3.11 9.88
CA SER A 301 25.00 2.79 8.48
C SER A 301 26.10 3.36 7.59
N PRO A 302 26.29 2.85 6.38
CA PRO A 302 27.12 3.56 5.43
C PRO A 302 26.62 5.01 5.32
N ASP A 303 27.54 5.93 5.11
CA ASP A 303 27.20 7.28 4.68
C ASP A 303 26.60 7.18 3.28
N PHE A 304 25.27 7.27 3.17
CA PHE A 304 24.56 7.07 1.90
C PHE A 304 24.89 8.13 0.86
N VAL A 305 25.30 9.32 1.28
CA VAL A 305 25.77 10.37 0.36
C VAL A 305 27.07 9.95 -0.28
N LYS A 306 28.08 9.60 0.52
CA LYS A 306 29.36 9.12 0.01
C LYS A 306 29.21 7.81 -0.77
N TYR A 307 28.28 6.96 -0.37
CA TYR A 307 27.96 5.72 -1.11
C TYR A 307 27.47 6.04 -2.52
N ALA A 308 26.53 6.98 -2.67
CA ALA A 308 26.05 7.43 -3.97
C ALA A 308 27.17 8.06 -4.82
N GLU A 309 27.93 8.98 -4.23
CA GLU A 309 29.06 9.69 -4.87
C GLU A 309 30.14 8.73 -5.36
N ALA A 310 30.43 7.64 -4.62
CA ALA A 310 31.39 6.62 -5.01
C ALA A 310 31.01 5.89 -6.32
N PHE A 311 29.72 5.85 -6.68
CA PHE A 311 29.23 5.35 -7.96
C PHE A 311 29.06 6.44 -9.03
N GLY A 312 29.27 7.72 -8.69
CA GLY A 312 29.01 8.86 -9.58
C GLY A 312 27.54 9.31 -9.61
N ALA A 313 26.71 8.84 -8.67
CA ALA A 313 25.35 9.29 -8.48
C ALA A 313 25.29 10.54 -7.57
N LEU A 314 24.17 11.26 -7.57
CA LEU A 314 23.93 12.35 -6.63
C LEU A 314 23.57 11.81 -5.25
N GLY A 315 24.12 12.44 -4.22
CA GLY A 315 23.82 12.11 -2.81
C GLY A 315 23.35 13.32 -2.03
N PHE A 316 22.25 13.16 -1.26
CA PHE A 316 21.72 14.21 -0.39
C PHE A 316 21.39 13.67 1.00
N ASN A 317 21.67 14.47 2.05
CA ASN A 317 21.04 14.32 3.35
C ASN A 317 19.79 15.21 3.39
N ALA A 318 18.68 14.70 3.91
CA ALA A 318 17.46 15.45 4.13
C ALA A 318 17.05 15.31 5.60
N ASP A 319 17.52 16.22 6.43
CA ASP A 319 17.22 16.25 7.87
C ASP A 319 15.96 17.09 8.18
N SER A 320 15.31 17.63 7.15
CA SER A 320 14.01 18.33 7.21
C SER A 320 13.13 18.01 5.99
N TYR A 321 11.83 18.36 6.07
CA TYR A 321 10.90 18.19 4.93
C TYR A 321 11.25 19.14 3.77
N GLU A 322 11.74 20.33 4.07
CA GLU A 322 12.18 21.34 3.11
C GLU A 322 13.42 20.86 2.34
N GLU A 323 14.39 20.25 3.03
CA GLU A 323 15.56 19.65 2.40
C GLU A 323 15.18 18.44 1.55
N LEU A 324 14.23 17.59 1.99
CA LEU A 324 13.72 16.48 1.22
C LEU A 324 13.07 16.96 -0.09
N GLU A 325 12.19 17.95 -0.02
CA GLU A 325 11.55 18.53 -1.20
C GLU A 325 12.57 19.13 -2.18
N LYS A 326 13.56 19.87 -1.65
CA LYS A 326 14.62 20.47 -2.46
C LYS A 326 15.48 19.41 -3.14
N ALA A 327 15.87 18.35 -2.42
CA ALA A 327 16.66 17.26 -2.97
C ALA A 327 15.93 16.54 -4.11
N ILE A 328 14.63 16.24 -3.95
CA ILE A 328 13.80 15.62 -4.99
C ILE A 328 13.71 16.53 -6.23
N LYS A 329 13.42 17.82 -6.06
CA LYS A 329 13.34 18.78 -7.18
C LYS A 329 14.69 18.92 -7.90
N THR A 330 15.79 18.89 -7.16
CA THR A 330 17.13 18.90 -7.74
C THR A 330 17.40 17.62 -8.54
N ALA A 331 17.09 16.45 -7.98
CA ALA A 331 17.26 15.16 -8.66
C ALA A 331 16.47 15.09 -9.97
N ILE A 332 15.23 15.57 -9.99
CA ILE A 332 14.42 15.64 -11.22
C ILE A 332 15.04 16.56 -12.26
N LYS A 333 15.60 17.71 -11.84
CA LYS A 333 16.20 18.69 -12.74
C LYS A 333 17.51 18.20 -13.34
N GLU A 334 18.37 17.59 -12.53
CA GLU A 334 19.70 17.10 -12.95
C GLU A 334 19.60 15.79 -13.77
N ASP A 335 18.46 15.10 -13.72
CA ASP A 335 18.16 13.86 -14.46
C ASP A 335 19.27 12.79 -14.30
N MET A 336 19.69 12.59 -13.04
CA MET A 336 20.75 11.64 -12.68
C MET A 336 20.28 10.67 -11.59
N PRO A 337 20.85 9.44 -11.54
CA PRO A 337 20.63 8.55 -10.40
C PRO A 337 20.96 9.27 -9.10
N THR A 338 20.04 9.22 -8.14
CA THR A 338 20.10 10.00 -6.92
C THR A 338 19.74 9.18 -5.70
N VAL A 339 20.50 9.33 -4.61
CA VAL A 339 20.16 8.76 -3.31
C VAL A 339 19.95 9.90 -2.31
N ILE A 340 18.80 9.88 -1.64
CA ILE A 340 18.43 10.84 -0.60
C ILE A 340 18.30 10.08 0.71
N ARG A 341 19.19 10.34 1.66
CA ARG A 341 19.10 9.82 3.02
C ARG A 341 18.07 10.62 3.81
N LEU A 342 17.09 9.94 4.41
CA LEU A 342 16.06 10.51 5.27
C LEU A 342 16.12 9.84 6.66
N PRO A 343 16.59 10.53 7.73
CA PRO A 343 16.70 9.93 9.05
C PRO A 343 15.33 9.73 9.68
N ILE A 344 15.09 8.52 10.20
CA ILE A 344 13.86 8.17 10.91
C ILE A 344 14.21 7.68 12.31
N ASP A 345 13.41 8.07 13.31
CA ASP A 345 13.57 7.53 14.66
C ASP A 345 13.37 6.00 14.63
N LYS A 346 14.37 5.26 15.14
CA LYS A 346 14.31 3.78 15.17
C LYS A 346 13.17 3.22 16.02
N ASN A 347 12.55 4.04 16.86
CA ASN A 347 11.38 3.69 17.65
C ASN A 347 10.06 4.04 16.95
N GLU A 348 10.12 4.64 15.75
CA GLU A 348 8.91 4.90 14.97
C GLU A 348 8.28 3.57 14.54
N LEU A 349 6.96 3.44 14.77
CA LEU A 349 6.23 2.23 14.44
C LEU A 349 5.54 2.34 13.08
N ALA A 350 5.49 1.22 12.37
CA ALA A 350 4.59 1.08 11.22
C ALA A 350 3.21 0.71 11.75
N LEU A 351 2.31 1.69 11.76
CA LEU A 351 0.92 1.58 12.20
C LEU A 351 -0.02 2.04 11.08
N PRO A 352 -1.23 1.45 10.95
CA PRO A 352 -1.79 0.38 11.80
C PRO A 352 -1.08 -0.98 11.63
N THR A 353 -1.20 -1.82 12.64
CA THR A 353 -0.71 -3.20 12.61
C THR A 353 -1.62 -4.12 13.42
N LEU A 354 -1.44 -5.42 13.27
CA LEU A 354 -2.15 -6.43 14.05
C LEU A 354 -1.17 -7.24 14.90
N PRO A 355 -1.59 -7.76 16.06
CA PRO A 355 -0.80 -8.77 16.74
C PRO A 355 -0.70 -10.03 15.86
N PRO A 356 0.39 -10.82 15.98
CA PRO A 356 0.51 -12.08 15.26
C PRO A 356 -0.70 -13.00 15.48
N GLY A 357 -1.34 -13.46 14.39
CA GLY A 357 -2.57 -14.25 14.45
C GLY A 357 -3.83 -13.47 14.89
N GLY A 358 -3.73 -12.16 14.99
CA GLY A 358 -4.84 -11.30 15.42
C GLY A 358 -5.96 -11.16 14.40
N LYS A 359 -7.15 -10.85 14.90
CA LYS A 359 -8.34 -10.52 14.12
C LYS A 359 -8.28 -9.07 13.60
N LEU A 360 -8.92 -8.77 12.46
CA LEU A 360 -8.94 -7.41 11.87
C LEU A 360 -9.49 -6.34 12.84
N ARG A 361 -10.43 -6.70 13.72
CA ARG A 361 -10.94 -5.79 14.75
C ARG A 361 -9.97 -5.50 15.88
N GLN A 362 -8.88 -6.24 16.00
CA GLN A 362 -7.83 -6.04 17.01
C GLN A 362 -6.72 -5.11 16.53
N VAL A 363 -7.01 -4.29 15.53
CA VAL A 363 -6.04 -3.38 14.93
C VAL A 363 -5.46 -2.39 15.96
N ILE A 364 -4.15 -2.31 15.99
CA ILE A 364 -3.37 -1.38 16.81
C ILE A 364 -3.12 -0.13 15.96
N VAL A 365 -3.73 0.98 16.32
CA VAL A 365 -3.65 2.25 15.54
C VAL A 365 -2.80 3.32 16.21
N SER A 366 -2.47 3.14 17.49
CA SER A 366 -1.61 4.05 18.27
C SER A 366 -0.51 3.26 18.96
N ASP A 367 0.57 3.94 19.33
CA ASP A 367 1.70 3.30 20.00
C ASP A 367 1.28 2.74 21.38
N PRO A 368 1.22 1.40 21.54
CA PRO A 368 0.76 0.78 22.77
C PRO A 368 1.72 1.01 23.95
N ARG A 369 2.98 1.41 23.67
CA ARG A 369 4.00 1.69 24.70
C ARG A 369 3.73 3.00 25.43
N LYS A 370 2.94 3.92 24.85
CA LYS A 370 2.58 5.21 25.45
C LYS A 370 1.45 5.11 26.48
N ASN A 371 0.76 3.97 26.51
CA ASN A 371 -0.38 3.72 27.41
C ASN A 371 -0.08 2.70 28.52
N SER A 372 1.19 2.27 28.65
CA SER A 372 1.66 1.30 29.65
C SER A 372 2.43 1.98 30.79
#